data_d47945e7b816fa16a2109473c7cb389c
#
_entry.id   d47945e7b816fa16a2109473c7cb389c
#
_cell.length_a   1.000
_cell.length_b   1.000
_cell.length_c   1.000
_cell.angle_alpha   90.00
_cell.angle_beta   90.00
_cell.angle_gamma   90.00
#
_symmetry.space_group_name_H-M   'P 1'
#
loop_
_entity.id
_entity.type
_entity.pdbx_description
1 polymer ?
#
loop_
_entity_poly.entity_id
_entity_poly.type
_entity_poly.pdbx_seq_one_letter_code
_entity_poly.pdbx_strand_id
1 'polypeptide(L)'
;DSSTSRGLGDVYKRQILRAGIIPKELVYQNPAFDVKMIGFDVPHHIYAPIIGSDIVRTSKEGFSVLEDNCRIPSGVSYMIENREIMMRMFPEILQQIKVEGVDSYPQHLLNTLCSLKPKNCYGEPKVVLLTPGPMNSAYYEHSYLADTMGIELVQGTDLFVDDGITSVSYTHLRAHET
;
A
#
# COMPACT_ATOMS: atom_id res chain seq x y z
N ASP A 1 23.43 -10.02 -6.38
CA ASP A 1 23.46 -9.33 -5.10
C ASP A 1 23.14 -7.85 -5.28
N SER A 2 22.18 -7.52 -4.98
CA SER A 2 20.92 -7.06 -5.42
C SER A 2 20.72 -5.56 -5.13
N SER A 3 20.18 -4.88 -6.11
CA SER A 3 19.70 -3.50 -6.07
C SER A 3 18.71 -3.20 -4.91
N THR A 4 18.06 -4.21 -4.34
CA THR A 4 17.17 -4.11 -3.17
C THR A 4 17.91 -3.73 -1.88
N SER A 5 19.18 -4.04 -1.75
CA SER A 5 19.96 -3.69 -0.55
C SER A 5 20.38 -2.22 -0.50
N ARG A 6 20.35 -1.49 -1.61
CA ARG A 6 20.79 -0.08 -1.65
C ARG A 6 19.80 0.85 -0.96
N GLY A 7 18.49 0.69 -1.19
CA GLY A 7 17.48 1.50 -0.53
C GLY A 7 17.37 1.23 0.98
N LEU A 8 17.45 -0.04 1.38
CA LEU A 8 17.41 -0.44 2.78
C LEU A 8 18.66 0.04 3.56
N GLY A 9 19.84 0.00 2.92
CA GLY A 9 21.07 0.49 3.54
C GLY A 9 21.00 1.96 3.91
N ASP A 10 20.27 2.79 3.17
CA ASP A 10 20.16 4.21 3.44
C ASP A 10 19.22 4.50 4.61
N VAL A 11 18.12 3.79 4.73
CA VAL A 11 17.19 3.90 5.87
C VAL A 11 17.91 3.63 7.20
N TYR A 12 18.74 2.60 7.26
CA TYR A 12 19.46 2.25 8.49
C TYR A 12 20.70 3.10 8.74
N LYS A 13 21.47 3.39 7.69
CA LYS A 13 22.80 3.98 7.82
C LYS A 13 22.83 5.47 7.54
N ARG A 14 21.71 6.04 7.07
CA ARG A 14 21.58 7.46 6.65
C ARG A 14 22.70 7.85 5.70
N GLN A 15 23.00 6.97 4.75
CA GLN A 15 24.15 7.12 3.85
C GLN A 15 24.06 8.36 2.99
N ILE A 16 22.87 8.62 2.41
CA ILE A 16 22.62 9.77 1.55
C ILE A 16 22.80 11.11 2.30
N LEU A 17 22.38 11.17 3.57
CA LEU A 17 22.58 12.34 4.43
C LEU A 17 24.04 12.48 4.87
N ARG A 18 24.71 11.38 5.20
CA ARG A 18 26.14 11.38 5.57
C ARG A 18 27.03 11.74 4.42
N ALA A 19 26.67 11.32 3.21
CA ALA A 19 27.37 11.68 1.97
C ALA A 19 27.12 13.13 1.53
N GLY A 20 26.19 13.86 2.18
CA GLY A 20 25.86 15.23 1.81
C GLY A 20 25.12 15.38 0.48
N ILE A 21 24.57 14.27 -0.06
CA ILE A 21 23.82 14.29 -1.32
C ILE A 21 22.50 15.04 -1.15
N ILE A 22 21.85 14.84 0.02
CA ILE A 22 20.63 15.58 0.39
C ILE A 22 20.96 16.42 1.64
N PRO A 23 20.64 17.72 1.66
CA PRO A 23 20.75 18.54 2.85
C PRO A 23 19.92 17.97 4.01
N LYS A 24 20.51 17.90 5.19
CA LYS A 24 19.85 17.32 6.38
C LYS A 24 18.57 18.06 6.76
N GLU A 25 18.54 19.35 6.52
CA GLU A 25 17.41 20.24 6.80
C GLU A 25 16.17 19.84 6.02
N LEU A 26 16.31 19.39 4.77
CA LEU A 26 15.18 18.94 3.93
C LEU A 26 14.50 17.70 4.53
N VAL A 27 15.22 16.90 5.28
CA VAL A 27 14.67 15.71 5.94
C VAL A 27 14.15 16.06 7.33
N TYR A 28 15.00 16.60 8.21
CA TYR A 28 14.66 16.78 9.63
C TYR A 28 13.72 17.94 9.91
N GLN A 29 13.62 18.93 9.01
CA GLN A 29 12.67 20.04 9.11
C GLN A 29 11.38 19.79 8.32
N ASN A 30 11.27 18.65 7.64
CA ASN A 30 10.05 18.29 6.91
C ASN A 30 8.93 17.99 7.91
N PRO A 31 7.73 18.59 7.76
CA PRO A 31 6.59 18.33 8.65
C PRO A 31 6.15 16.86 8.70
N ALA A 32 6.46 16.08 7.66
CA ALA A 32 6.17 14.64 7.62
C ALA A 32 7.23 13.78 8.34
N PHE A 33 8.33 14.38 8.82
CA PHE A 33 9.36 13.66 9.56
C PHE A 33 8.92 13.42 11.01
N ASP A 34 8.64 12.18 11.35
CA ASP A 34 8.29 11.80 12.72
C ASP A 34 9.52 11.34 13.51
N VAL A 35 9.93 12.16 14.48
CA VAL A 35 11.06 11.89 15.37
C VAL A 35 10.88 10.58 16.16
N LYS A 36 9.62 10.18 16.46
CA LYS A 36 9.30 8.95 17.19
C LYS A 36 9.68 7.69 16.42
N MET A 37 9.83 7.80 15.10
CA MET A 37 10.24 6.68 14.27
C MET A 37 11.77 6.46 14.24
N ILE A 38 12.55 7.36 14.84
CA ILE A 38 14.00 7.20 14.92
C ILE A 38 14.33 6.01 15.83
N GLY A 39 14.98 5.00 15.24
CA GLY A 39 15.37 3.80 15.98
C GLY A 39 14.24 2.81 16.23
N PHE A 40 13.04 3.07 15.70
CA PHE A 40 11.95 2.11 15.76
C PHE A 40 12.25 0.94 14.82
N ASP A 41 12.21 -0.27 15.35
CA ASP A 41 12.42 -1.50 14.59
C ASP A 41 11.08 -2.00 14.03
N VAL A 42 10.85 -1.74 12.75
CA VAL A 42 9.62 -2.15 12.08
C VAL A 42 9.63 -3.65 11.76
N PRO A 43 8.46 -4.32 11.71
CA PRO A 43 8.36 -5.73 11.34
C PRO A 43 9.07 -5.99 10.01
N HIS A 44 9.86 -7.05 9.96
CA HIS A 44 10.62 -7.48 8.78
C HIS A 44 11.55 -6.40 8.18
N HIS A 45 11.81 -5.32 8.89
CA HIS A 45 12.55 -4.15 8.39
C HIS A 45 11.92 -3.52 7.13
N ILE A 46 10.63 -3.66 6.93
CA ILE A 46 9.90 -3.08 5.80
C ILE A 46 9.24 -1.77 6.23
N TYR A 47 9.81 -0.65 5.81
CA TYR A 47 9.33 0.70 6.16
C TYR A 47 8.22 1.20 5.26
N ALA A 48 8.20 0.77 3.99
CA ALA A 48 7.16 1.07 3.03
C ALA A 48 6.68 -0.24 2.39
N PRO A 49 5.64 -0.87 2.95
CA PRO A 49 5.15 -2.17 2.46
C PRO A 49 4.40 -2.06 1.13
N ILE A 50 3.94 -0.87 0.78
CA ILE A 50 3.24 -0.58 -0.47
C ILE A 50 3.93 0.62 -1.12
N ILE A 51 4.34 0.48 -2.37
CA ILE A 51 5.03 1.50 -3.13
C ILE A 51 4.37 1.62 -4.50
N GLY A 52 4.02 2.84 -4.90
CA GLY A 52 3.59 3.17 -6.25
C GLY A 52 4.72 3.84 -7.02
N SER A 53 5.37 3.10 -7.90
CA SER A 53 6.47 3.63 -8.70
C SER A 53 5.96 4.18 -10.02
N ASP A 54 6.28 5.44 -10.33
CA ASP A 54 6.02 6.05 -11.62
C ASP A 54 7.12 5.65 -12.60
N ILE A 55 6.73 4.96 -13.66
CA ILE A 55 7.67 4.36 -14.61
C ILE A 55 7.48 4.98 -15.98
N VAL A 56 8.58 5.34 -16.62
CA VAL A 56 8.61 5.80 -18.00
C VAL A 56 9.43 4.84 -18.86
N ARG A 57 8.92 4.55 -20.06
CA ARG A 57 9.66 3.78 -21.04
C ARG A 57 10.66 4.69 -21.77
N THR A 58 11.95 4.44 -21.60
CA THR A 58 13.04 5.25 -22.15
C THR A 58 13.58 4.70 -23.47
N SER A 59 13.37 3.39 -23.73
CA SER A 59 13.80 2.70 -24.96
C SER A 59 12.91 1.50 -25.23
N LYS A 60 13.20 0.75 -26.28
CA LYS A 60 12.46 -0.48 -26.61
C LYS A 60 12.48 -1.51 -25.47
N GLU A 61 13.57 -1.60 -24.74
CA GLU A 61 13.79 -2.59 -23.67
C GLU A 61 14.12 -1.94 -22.32
N GLY A 62 14.12 -0.60 -22.25
CA GLY A 62 14.50 0.15 -21.06
C GLY A 62 13.34 0.88 -20.38
N PHE A 63 13.32 0.82 -19.06
CA PHE A 63 12.41 1.58 -18.23
C PHE A 63 13.24 2.35 -17.19
N SER A 64 12.73 3.53 -16.82
CA SER A 64 13.29 4.33 -15.72
C SER A 64 12.19 4.67 -14.74
N VAL A 65 12.51 4.62 -13.46
CA VAL A 65 11.63 5.10 -12.39
C VAL A 65 11.81 6.61 -12.30
N LEU A 66 10.71 7.34 -12.31
CA LEU A 66 10.68 8.79 -12.09
C LEU A 66 10.60 9.12 -10.61
N GLU A 67 9.68 8.47 -9.90
CA GLU A 67 9.51 8.63 -8.47
C GLU A 67 8.90 7.37 -7.84
N ASP A 68 9.01 7.27 -6.51
CA ASP A 68 8.37 6.26 -5.70
C ASP A 68 7.39 6.92 -4.72
N ASN A 69 6.10 6.66 -4.88
CA ASN A 69 5.06 7.08 -3.97
C ASN A 69 4.95 6.08 -2.82
N CYS A 70 5.55 6.40 -1.67
CA CYS A 70 5.65 5.50 -0.52
C CYS A 70 4.59 5.74 0.56
N ARG A 71 3.82 6.82 0.47
CA ARG A 71 2.87 7.20 1.52
C ARG A 71 1.46 6.71 1.24
N ILE A 72 0.88 7.09 0.12
CA ILE A 72 -0.50 6.78 -0.26
C ILE A 72 -0.54 6.48 -1.76
N PRO A 73 0.08 5.39 -2.23
CA PRO A 73 -0.03 5.02 -3.64
C PRO A 73 -1.48 4.66 -3.96
N SER A 74 -1.93 5.04 -5.14
CA SER A 74 -3.30 4.81 -5.61
C SER A 74 -3.30 4.36 -7.07
N GLY A 75 -4.47 3.89 -7.56
CA GLY A 75 -4.65 3.56 -8.97
C GLY A 75 -4.59 2.06 -9.29
N VAL A 76 -4.26 1.20 -8.34
CA VAL A 76 -4.13 -0.25 -8.60
C VAL A 76 -5.45 -0.92 -8.95
N SER A 77 -6.58 -0.47 -8.38
CA SER A 77 -7.91 -0.95 -8.74
C SER A 77 -8.22 -0.70 -10.20
N TYR A 78 -7.89 0.48 -10.70
CA TYR A 78 -8.07 0.83 -12.11
C TYR A 78 -7.16 0.00 -13.02
N MET A 79 -5.97 -0.36 -12.58
CA MET A 79 -5.07 -1.26 -13.33
C MET A 79 -5.70 -2.65 -13.46
N ILE A 80 -6.25 -3.20 -12.38
CA ILE A 80 -6.90 -4.52 -12.38
C ILE A 80 -8.14 -4.50 -13.26
N GLU A 81 -9.04 -3.53 -13.07
CA GLU A 81 -10.22 -3.32 -13.89
C GLU A 81 -9.88 -3.17 -15.38
N ASN A 82 -8.88 -2.35 -15.68
CA ASN A 82 -8.42 -2.19 -17.07
C ASN A 82 -7.93 -3.50 -17.66
N ARG A 83 -7.23 -4.33 -16.89
CA ARG A 83 -6.80 -5.65 -17.33
C ARG A 83 -8.00 -6.55 -17.63
N GLU A 84 -9.02 -6.55 -16.78
CA GLU A 84 -10.24 -7.34 -17.00
C GLU A 84 -11.01 -6.87 -18.23
N ILE A 85 -11.12 -5.57 -18.43
CA ILE A 85 -11.73 -4.99 -19.63
C ILE A 85 -10.96 -5.40 -20.88
N MET A 86 -9.62 -5.30 -20.86
CA MET A 86 -8.77 -5.70 -21.98
C MET A 86 -8.92 -7.18 -22.31
N MET A 87 -9.02 -8.06 -21.31
CA MET A 87 -9.24 -9.49 -21.54
C MET A 87 -10.60 -9.78 -22.18
N ARG A 88 -11.62 -9.01 -21.82
CA ARG A 88 -12.96 -9.14 -22.43
C ARG A 88 -13.05 -8.56 -23.83
N MET A 89 -12.42 -7.41 -24.06
CA MET A 89 -12.51 -6.69 -25.32
C MET A 89 -11.53 -7.23 -26.40
N PHE A 90 -10.36 -7.71 -25.99
CA PHE A 90 -9.28 -8.08 -26.89
C PHE A 90 -8.62 -9.40 -26.50
N PRO A 91 -9.39 -10.49 -26.33
CA PRO A 91 -8.85 -11.78 -25.86
C PRO A 91 -7.79 -12.34 -26.82
N GLU A 92 -7.97 -12.17 -28.11
CA GLU A 92 -7.03 -12.69 -29.14
C GLU A 92 -5.66 -12.02 -29.05
N ILE A 93 -5.62 -10.71 -28.77
CA ILE A 93 -4.36 -9.98 -28.60
C ILE A 93 -3.62 -10.48 -27.36
N LEU A 94 -4.33 -10.66 -26.26
CA LEU A 94 -3.72 -11.10 -25.01
C LEU A 94 -3.28 -12.55 -25.03
N GLN A 95 -3.90 -13.40 -25.85
CA GLN A 95 -3.42 -14.77 -26.10
C GLN A 95 -2.10 -14.81 -26.89
N GLN A 96 -1.90 -13.85 -27.79
CA GLN A 96 -0.66 -13.75 -28.59
C GLN A 96 0.50 -13.14 -27.80
N ILE A 97 0.20 -12.30 -26.83
CA ILE A 97 1.19 -11.60 -25.99
C ILE A 97 1.17 -12.25 -24.61
N LYS A 98 2.27 -12.89 -24.24
CA LYS A 98 2.40 -13.41 -22.87
C LYS A 98 2.50 -12.25 -21.89
N VAL A 99 1.39 -11.97 -21.18
CA VAL A 99 1.31 -10.93 -20.17
C VAL A 99 0.97 -11.59 -18.83
N GLU A 100 1.74 -11.29 -17.80
CA GLU A 100 1.51 -11.83 -16.47
C GLU A 100 0.18 -11.33 -15.87
N GLY A 101 -0.48 -12.17 -15.08
CA GLY A 101 -1.72 -11.84 -14.38
C GLY A 101 -1.51 -10.79 -13.29
N VAL A 102 -2.54 -10.01 -13.02
CA VAL A 102 -2.55 -8.99 -11.94
C VAL A 102 -3.68 -9.22 -10.93
N ASP A 103 -4.47 -10.23 -11.16
CA ASP A 103 -5.63 -10.63 -10.36
C ASP A 103 -5.28 -11.06 -8.93
N SER A 104 -4.06 -11.53 -8.72
CA SER A 104 -3.56 -11.92 -7.40
C SER A 104 -3.15 -10.74 -6.51
N TYR A 105 -3.14 -9.51 -7.02
CA TYR A 105 -2.70 -8.33 -6.25
C TYR A 105 -3.46 -8.14 -4.93
N PRO A 106 -4.80 -8.22 -4.86
CA PRO A 106 -5.52 -8.03 -3.61
C PRO A 106 -5.12 -9.05 -2.54
N GLN A 107 -4.90 -10.30 -2.93
CA GLN A 107 -4.46 -11.33 -2.00
C GLN A 107 -3.02 -11.09 -1.50
N HIS A 108 -2.12 -10.64 -2.37
CA HIS A 108 -0.77 -10.27 -1.97
C HIS A 108 -0.77 -9.07 -1.01
N LEU A 109 -1.62 -8.07 -1.28
CA LEU A 109 -1.80 -6.93 -0.39
C LEU A 109 -2.29 -7.36 0.99
N LEU A 110 -3.34 -8.19 1.04
CA LEU A 110 -3.87 -8.72 2.30
C LEU A 110 -2.81 -9.51 3.09
N ASN A 111 -2.07 -10.39 2.41
CA ASN A 111 -1.00 -11.16 3.04
C ASN A 111 0.09 -10.25 3.62
N THR A 112 0.46 -9.19 2.88
CA THR A 112 1.42 -8.19 3.34
C THR A 112 0.92 -7.49 4.60
N LEU A 113 -0.33 -7.02 4.61
CA LEU A 113 -0.93 -6.37 5.77
C LEU A 113 -1.02 -7.32 6.98
N CYS A 114 -1.41 -8.56 6.77
CA CYS A 114 -1.43 -9.57 7.83
C CYS A 114 -0.04 -9.84 8.41
N SER A 115 1.00 -9.82 7.58
CA SER A 115 2.39 -10.02 8.04
C SER A 115 2.91 -8.91 8.94
N LEU A 116 2.31 -7.72 8.84
CA LEU A 116 2.67 -6.53 9.63
C LEU A 116 1.90 -6.42 10.95
N LYS A 117 1.20 -7.46 11.35
CA LYS A 117 0.41 -7.47 12.59
C LYS A 117 1.23 -7.05 13.82
N PRO A 118 0.61 -6.39 14.81
CA PRO A 118 1.28 -6.04 16.07
C PRO A 118 1.83 -7.28 16.79
N LYS A 119 2.94 -7.13 17.49
CA LYS A 119 3.57 -8.23 18.26
C LYS A 119 2.63 -8.90 19.26
N ASN A 120 1.68 -8.13 19.80
CA ASN A 120 0.69 -8.61 20.77
C ASN A 120 -0.58 -9.22 20.13
N CYS A 121 -0.64 -9.31 18.83
CA CYS A 121 -1.74 -9.96 18.12
C CYS A 121 -1.53 -11.48 18.12
N TYR A 122 -2.27 -12.17 18.99
CA TYR A 122 -2.29 -13.64 19.05
C TYR A 122 -3.40 -14.16 18.13
N GLY A 123 -3.02 -14.81 17.03
CA GLY A 123 -3.94 -15.30 16.00
C GLY A 123 -3.96 -14.48 14.73
N GLU A 124 -5.04 -14.61 13.96
CA GLU A 124 -5.22 -13.87 12.71
C GLU A 124 -5.53 -12.40 13.00
N PRO A 125 -4.81 -11.44 12.36
CA PRO A 125 -5.08 -10.04 12.52
C PRO A 125 -6.38 -9.64 11.82
N LYS A 126 -7.14 -8.72 12.42
CA LYS A 126 -8.25 -8.07 11.74
C LYS A 126 -7.70 -6.94 10.87
N VAL A 127 -7.84 -7.07 9.57
CA VAL A 127 -7.48 -6.04 8.60
C VAL A 127 -8.76 -5.32 8.17
N VAL A 128 -8.73 -4.00 8.16
CA VAL A 128 -9.83 -3.16 7.67
C VAL A 128 -9.28 -2.07 6.75
N LEU A 129 -10.10 -1.58 5.82
CA LEU A 129 -9.74 -0.45 4.98
C LEU A 129 -10.49 0.80 5.44
N LEU A 130 -9.75 1.79 5.91
CA LEU A 130 -10.31 3.08 6.35
C LEU A 130 -10.49 4.02 5.16
N THR A 131 -11.71 4.51 4.98
CA THR A 131 -12.07 5.50 3.96
C THR A 131 -12.64 6.77 4.58
N PRO A 132 -12.40 7.96 3.97
CA PRO A 132 -13.10 9.18 4.33
C PRO A 132 -14.59 9.18 3.94
N GLY A 133 -15.05 8.18 3.19
CA GLY A 133 -16.44 8.02 2.79
C GLY A 133 -16.71 8.34 1.31
N PRO A 134 -18.00 8.23 0.89
CA PRO A 134 -18.39 8.27 -0.54
C PRO A 134 -18.07 9.56 -1.28
N MET A 135 -17.85 10.65 -0.56
CA MET A 135 -17.50 11.94 -1.16
C MET A 135 -16.00 12.06 -1.50
N ASN A 136 -15.19 11.08 -1.12
CA ASN A 136 -13.78 11.05 -1.45
C ASN A 136 -13.56 10.56 -2.88
N SER A 137 -12.66 11.20 -3.63
CA SER A 137 -12.36 10.86 -5.03
C SER A 137 -11.81 9.44 -5.20
N ALA A 138 -11.17 8.87 -4.17
CA ALA A 138 -10.63 7.52 -4.17
C ALA A 138 -11.62 6.47 -3.60
N TYR A 139 -12.88 6.85 -3.32
CA TYR A 139 -13.84 5.94 -2.68
C TYR A 139 -14.08 4.67 -3.49
N TYR A 140 -14.15 4.79 -4.81
CA TYR A 140 -14.27 3.62 -5.68
C TYR A 140 -13.12 2.63 -5.45
N GLU A 141 -11.88 3.12 -5.44
CA GLU A 141 -10.70 2.28 -5.20
C GLU A 141 -10.72 1.65 -3.81
N HIS A 142 -11.13 2.40 -2.79
CA HIS A 142 -11.26 1.89 -1.43
C HIS A 142 -12.27 0.75 -1.35
N SER A 143 -13.47 0.93 -1.94
CA SER A 143 -14.52 -0.11 -1.93
C SER A 143 -14.12 -1.32 -2.76
N TYR A 144 -13.53 -1.12 -3.93
CA TYR A 144 -13.06 -2.20 -4.79
C TYR A 144 -12.00 -3.06 -4.08
N LEU A 145 -11.01 -2.44 -3.45
CA LEU A 145 -9.96 -3.17 -2.74
C LEU A 145 -10.49 -3.89 -1.50
N ALA A 146 -11.40 -3.25 -0.75
CA ALA A 146 -12.01 -3.90 0.41
C ALA A 146 -12.81 -5.15 -0.01
N ASP A 147 -13.62 -5.04 -1.05
CA ASP A 147 -14.43 -6.13 -1.59
C ASP A 147 -13.54 -7.28 -2.12
N THR A 148 -12.56 -6.96 -2.94
CA THR A 148 -11.66 -7.98 -3.54
C THR A 148 -10.73 -8.65 -2.53
N MET A 149 -10.34 -7.96 -1.45
CA MET A 149 -9.61 -8.56 -0.33
C MET A 149 -10.52 -9.31 0.65
N GLY A 150 -11.85 -9.13 0.57
CA GLY A 150 -12.80 -9.71 1.53
C GLY A 150 -12.66 -9.11 2.93
N ILE A 151 -12.34 -7.81 3.03
CA ILE A 151 -12.18 -7.09 4.30
C ILE A 151 -13.22 -5.98 4.44
N GLU A 152 -13.42 -5.52 5.67
CA GLU A 152 -14.39 -4.46 5.94
C GLU A 152 -13.88 -3.09 5.49
N LEU A 153 -14.78 -2.34 4.82
CA LEU A 153 -14.60 -0.92 4.54
C LEU A 153 -15.20 -0.12 5.69
N VAL A 154 -14.37 0.66 6.37
CA VAL A 154 -14.78 1.42 7.56
C VAL A 154 -14.52 2.91 7.39
N GLN A 155 -15.30 3.73 8.08
CA GLN A 155 -15.09 5.18 8.21
C GLN A 155 -14.58 5.53 9.60
N GLY A 156 -14.13 6.77 9.80
CA GLY A 156 -13.64 7.21 11.10
C GLY A 156 -14.66 7.09 12.22
N THR A 157 -15.96 7.17 11.91
CA THR A 157 -17.07 6.97 12.83
C THR A 157 -17.23 5.53 13.33
N ASP A 158 -16.69 4.58 12.57
CA ASP A 158 -16.76 3.16 12.89
C ASP A 158 -15.61 2.69 13.78
N LEU A 159 -14.64 3.58 13.98
CA LEU A 159 -13.43 3.30 14.76
C LEU A 159 -13.45 4.02 16.11
N PHE A 160 -12.99 3.33 17.14
CA PHE A 160 -12.73 3.94 18.44
C PHE A 160 -11.42 3.38 19.02
N VAL A 161 -10.83 4.16 19.91
CA VAL A 161 -9.60 3.77 20.61
C VAL A 161 -9.92 3.60 22.07
N ASP A 162 -9.63 2.43 22.61
CA ASP A 162 -9.77 2.09 24.01
C ASP A 162 -8.47 1.48 24.51
N ASP A 163 -7.92 2.01 25.60
CA ASP A 163 -6.65 1.60 26.20
C ASP A 163 -5.50 1.43 25.18
N GLY A 164 -5.41 2.34 24.20
CA GLY A 164 -4.40 2.32 23.14
C GLY A 164 -4.62 1.27 22.05
N ILE A 165 -5.76 0.60 22.06
CA ILE A 165 -6.17 -0.38 21.06
C ILE A 165 -7.25 0.24 20.18
N THR A 166 -7.06 0.20 18.85
CA THR A 166 -8.10 0.61 17.91
C THR A 166 -9.05 -0.57 17.66
N SER A 167 -10.34 -0.30 17.81
CA SER A 167 -11.43 -1.28 17.62
C SER A 167 -12.44 -0.76 16.61
N VAL A 168 -13.14 -1.70 15.94
CA VAL A 168 -14.20 -1.40 14.99
C VAL A 168 -15.57 -1.59 15.66
N SER A 169 -16.46 -0.62 15.50
CA SER A 169 -17.84 -0.72 15.97
C SER A 169 -18.69 -1.42 14.91
N TYR A 170 -19.34 -2.52 15.29
CA TYR A 170 -20.20 -3.32 14.41
C TYR A 170 -21.65 -2.79 14.30
N THR A 171 -21.95 -1.61 14.75
CA THR A 171 -23.33 -1.09 14.81
C THR A 171 -23.99 -0.95 13.44
N HIS A 172 -23.23 -0.88 12.34
CA HIS A 172 -23.75 -0.77 10.97
C HIS A 172 -23.94 -2.12 10.25
N LEU A 173 -23.35 -3.21 10.73
CA LEU A 173 -23.44 -4.51 10.04
C LEU A 173 -24.72 -5.28 10.35
N ARG A 174 -25.52 -4.88 11.35
CA ARG A 174 -26.80 -5.55 11.69
C ARG A 174 -28.01 -5.10 10.86
N ALA A 175 -27.86 -4.09 9.99
CA ALA A 175 -28.98 -3.55 9.23
C ALA A 175 -29.23 -4.28 7.88
N HIS A 176 -28.37 -5.22 7.49
CA HIS A 176 -28.49 -5.94 6.23
C HIS A 176 -28.74 -7.46 6.36
N GLU A 177 -28.96 -7.95 7.58
CA GLU A 177 -29.27 -9.38 7.83
C GLU A 177 -30.77 -9.62 8.15
N THR A 178 -31.67 -8.80 7.64
CA THR A 178 -33.12 -9.08 7.70
C THR A 178 -33.75 -9.08 6.33
#